data_2b0ae5ab60bf46f38c03a36a62f5d71b
#
_entry.id   2b0ae5ab60bf46f38c03a36a62f5d71b
#
_cell.length_a   1.000
_cell.length_b   1.000
_cell.length_c   1.000
_cell.angle_alpha   90.00
_cell.angle_beta   90.00
_cell.angle_gamma   90.00
#
_symmetry.space_group_name_H-M   'P 1'
#
loop_
_entity.id
_entity.type
_entity.pdbx_description
1 polymer ?
#
loop_
_entity_poly.entity_id
_entity_poly.type
_entity_poly.pdbx_seq_one_letter_code
_entity_poly.pdbx_strand_id
1 'polypeptide(L)'
;MAVEWSDVSVVLGGRTVLDRFNLSVTGGSWLVVIGPNGAGKTSLMRTLAGTVGHTGTIRIGGDETGGVQSAERARRLAVVPQHPVIPPGMNVFDYALLGRSPHQGLRFSPSERDRRQTVEVLQRLELGGFTARNLDTLSGGERQRVVVARALVQDTPILVLDEPTSFLDLGHQLEVLELIAELRTERSLTVISTLHDLATAGQFADRMAVLDGGCLVIHGTPAEVITPGIIARHWGVHADTDVDADGSVTVTVRRRQQA
;
A
#
# COMPACT_ATOMS: atom_id res chain seq x y z
N MET A 1 -6.25 -17.44 3.23
CA MET A 1 -6.42 -16.13 2.58
C MET A 1 -6.22 -15.03 3.61
N ALA A 2 -5.45 -13.96 3.28
CA ALA A 2 -5.30 -12.82 4.18
C ALA A 2 -6.40 -11.78 3.95
N VAL A 3 -6.73 -11.53 2.68
CA VAL A 3 -7.80 -10.60 2.28
C VAL A 3 -8.60 -11.21 1.13
N GLU A 4 -9.91 -10.97 1.14
CA GLU A 4 -10.81 -11.38 0.07
C GLU A 4 -11.86 -10.29 -0.16
N TRP A 5 -12.06 -9.92 -1.41
CA TRP A 5 -13.19 -9.12 -1.88
C TRP A 5 -14.11 -9.99 -2.71
N SER A 6 -15.40 -10.00 -2.38
CA SER A 6 -16.45 -10.74 -3.08
C SER A 6 -17.57 -9.79 -3.48
N ASP A 7 -17.71 -9.57 -4.78
CA ASP A 7 -18.71 -8.70 -5.42
C ASP A 7 -18.72 -7.25 -4.85
N VAL A 8 -17.54 -6.72 -4.54
CA VAL A 8 -17.43 -5.42 -3.90
C VAL A 8 -17.65 -4.30 -4.91
N SER A 9 -18.65 -3.45 -4.64
CA SER A 9 -18.91 -2.24 -5.42
C SER A 9 -18.88 -0.99 -4.53
N VAL A 10 -18.36 0.11 -5.08
CA VAL A 10 -18.24 1.41 -4.43
C VAL A 10 -18.86 2.48 -5.31
N VAL A 11 -19.76 3.28 -4.75
CA VAL A 11 -20.38 4.44 -5.42
C VAL A 11 -19.98 5.71 -4.67
N LEU A 12 -19.38 6.68 -5.35
CA LEU A 12 -19.00 7.97 -4.81
C LEU A 12 -19.61 9.08 -5.68
N GLY A 13 -20.34 10.00 -5.04
CA GLY A 13 -20.97 11.11 -5.77
C GLY A 13 -21.90 10.68 -6.92
N GLY A 14 -22.59 9.54 -6.75
CA GLY A 14 -23.47 8.96 -7.77
C GLY A 14 -22.75 8.24 -8.92
N ARG A 15 -21.42 8.12 -8.88
CA ARG A 15 -20.63 7.37 -9.88
C ARG A 15 -20.12 6.07 -9.29
N THR A 16 -20.26 4.97 -10.03
CA THR A 16 -19.64 3.69 -9.68
C THR A 16 -18.13 3.81 -9.90
N VAL A 17 -17.35 3.63 -8.82
CA VAL A 17 -15.89 3.71 -8.80
C VAL A 17 -15.25 2.33 -8.74
N LEU A 18 -15.95 1.36 -8.14
CA LEU A 18 -15.65 -0.07 -8.22
C LEU A 18 -16.94 -0.81 -8.56
N ASP A 19 -16.87 -1.74 -9.49
CA ASP A 19 -18.01 -2.55 -9.93
C ASP A 19 -17.71 -4.04 -9.78
N ARG A 20 -18.39 -4.69 -8.83
CA ARG A 20 -18.35 -6.13 -8.54
C ARG A 20 -16.92 -6.69 -8.54
N PHE A 21 -16.04 -6.01 -7.82
CA PHE A 21 -14.63 -6.39 -7.71
C PHE A 21 -14.49 -7.69 -6.90
N ASN A 22 -13.79 -8.66 -7.49
CA ASN A 22 -13.53 -9.97 -6.90
C ASN A 22 -12.03 -10.26 -6.96
N LEU A 23 -11.39 -10.43 -5.80
CA LEU A 23 -9.97 -10.79 -5.72
C LEU A 23 -9.67 -11.39 -4.34
N SER A 24 -8.73 -12.32 -4.29
CA SER A 24 -8.20 -12.85 -3.03
C SER A 24 -6.69 -12.73 -2.95
N VAL A 25 -6.17 -12.45 -1.75
CA VAL A 25 -4.75 -12.26 -1.46
C VAL A 25 -4.29 -13.35 -0.50
N THR A 26 -3.24 -14.05 -0.87
CA THR A 26 -2.62 -15.07 -0.03
C THR A 26 -1.82 -14.42 1.11
N GLY A 27 -1.81 -15.03 2.30
CA GLY A 27 -0.99 -14.55 3.41
C GLY A 27 0.50 -14.59 3.08
N GLY A 28 1.25 -13.57 3.50
CA GLY A 28 2.68 -13.42 3.25
C GLY A 28 3.07 -12.99 1.84
N SER A 29 2.10 -12.80 0.91
CA SER A 29 2.38 -12.32 -0.43
C SER A 29 2.31 -10.79 -0.54
N TRP A 30 2.95 -10.26 -1.58
CA TRP A 30 2.83 -8.85 -1.98
C TRP A 30 1.98 -8.74 -3.24
N LEU A 31 0.77 -8.21 -3.09
CA LEU A 31 -0.08 -7.82 -4.21
C LEU A 31 0.15 -6.36 -4.56
N VAL A 32 0.46 -6.08 -5.82
CA VAL A 32 0.49 -4.72 -6.35
C VAL A 32 -0.71 -4.49 -7.27
N VAL A 33 -1.50 -3.47 -6.97
CA VAL A 33 -2.63 -3.02 -7.80
C VAL A 33 -2.17 -1.87 -8.67
N ILE A 34 -2.22 -2.07 -9.97
CA ILE A 34 -1.87 -1.07 -10.98
C ILE A 34 -3.10 -0.68 -11.80
N GLY A 35 -2.99 0.38 -12.58
CA GLY A 35 -4.06 0.85 -13.48
C GLY A 35 -3.95 2.35 -13.72
N PRO A 36 -4.64 2.89 -14.73
CA PRO A 36 -4.63 4.31 -15.06
C PRO A 36 -5.17 5.18 -13.90
N ASN A 37 -4.95 6.48 -14.01
CA ASN A 37 -5.51 7.43 -13.05
C ASN A 37 -7.03 7.39 -13.11
N GLY A 38 -7.67 7.41 -11.93
CA GLY A 38 -9.12 7.30 -11.83
C GLY A 38 -9.68 5.87 -11.94
N ALA A 39 -8.84 4.84 -12.08
CA ALA A 39 -9.28 3.45 -12.17
C ALA A 39 -9.98 2.90 -10.92
N GLY A 40 -9.88 3.58 -9.76
CA GLY A 40 -10.50 3.15 -8.50
C GLY A 40 -9.52 2.57 -7.46
N LYS A 41 -8.20 2.60 -7.71
CA LYS A 41 -7.16 2.03 -6.84
C LYS A 41 -7.26 2.52 -5.39
N THR A 42 -7.25 3.82 -5.18
CA THR A 42 -7.40 4.42 -3.84
C THR A 42 -8.73 4.03 -3.18
N SER A 43 -9.82 3.94 -3.95
CA SER A 43 -11.12 3.50 -3.42
C SER A 43 -11.05 2.04 -2.97
N LEU A 44 -10.36 1.16 -3.72
CA LEU A 44 -10.12 -0.21 -3.32
C LEU A 44 -9.33 -0.28 -1.99
N MET A 45 -8.24 0.50 -1.84
CA MET A 45 -7.49 0.56 -0.57
C MET A 45 -8.36 1.07 0.58
N ARG A 46 -9.21 2.07 0.32
CA ARG A 46 -10.14 2.63 1.31
C ARG A 46 -11.22 1.65 1.76
N THR A 47 -11.60 0.65 0.94
CA THR A 47 -12.52 -0.41 1.39
C THR A 47 -11.91 -1.25 2.51
N LEU A 48 -10.62 -1.58 2.42
CA LEU A 48 -9.90 -2.29 3.48
C LEU A 48 -9.78 -1.44 4.75
N ALA A 49 -9.46 -0.16 4.59
CA ALA A 49 -9.42 0.78 5.71
C ALA A 49 -10.78 0.97 6.40
N GLY A 50 -11.89 0.65 5.71
CA GLY A 50 -13.25 0.91 6.19
C GLY A 50 -13.63 2.38 6.18
N THR A 51 -12.96 3.19 5.34
CA THR A 51 -13.19 4.64 5.22
C THR A 51 -14.10 5.01 4.05
N VAL A 52 -14.55 4.02 3.28
CA VAL A 52 -15.54 4.16 2.21
C VAL A 52 -16.61 3.07 2.34
N GLY A 53 -17.87 3.47 2.11
CA GLY A 53 -18.99 2.52 2.06
C GLY A 53 -18.92 1.66 0.79
N HIS A 54 -19.31 0.40 0.90
CA HIS A 54 -19.34 -0.55 -0.21
C HIS A 54 -20.52 -1.50 -0.08
N THR A 55 -20.90 -2.14 -1.18
CA THR A 55 -21.72 -3.35 -1.20
C THR A 55 -20.82 -4.57 -1.42
N GLY A 56 -21.36 -5.77 -1.31
CA GLY A 56 -20.56 -7.00 -1.34
C GLY A 56 -19.86 -7.28 -0.02
N THR A 57 -18.96 -8.25 -0.01
CA THR A 57 -18.31 -8.73 1.22
C THR A 57 -16.81 -8.57 1.14
N ILE A 58 -16.20 -8.12 2.25
CA ILE A 58 -14.75 -8.09 2.43
C ILE A 58 -14.41 -8.92 3.65
N ARG A 59 -13.45 -9.84 3.50
CA ARG A 59 -12.91 -10.65 4.61
C ARG A 59 -11.43 -10.30 4.84
N ILE A 60 -11.06 -10.20 6.12
CA ILE A 60 -9.69 -9.97 6.56
C ILE A 60 -9.34 -11.05 7.58
N GLY A 61 -8.35 -11.90 7.26
CA GLY A 61 -7.99 -13.04 8.09
C GLY A 61 -9.10 -14.10 8.21
N GLY A 62 -10.00 -14.16 7.21
CA GLY A 62 -11.16 -15.07 7.17
C GLY A 62 -12.45 -14.48 7.74
N ASP A 63 -12.39 -13.41 8.53
CA ASP A 63 -13.57 -12.78 9.14
C ASP A 63 -14.12 -11.64 8.27
N GLU A 64 -15.44 -11.54 8.19
CA GLU A 64 -16.10 -10.43 7.50
C GLU A 64 -15.84 -9.10 8.22
N THR A 65 -15.57 -8.05 7.43
CA THR A 65 -15.31 -6.72 7.99
C THR A 65 -16.57 -5.90 8.25
N GLY A 66 -17.72 -6.38 7.81
CA GLY A 66 -19.02 -5.75 8.08
C GLY A 66 -19.33 -5.73 9.57
N GLY A 67 -19.45 -4.51 10.15
CA GLY A 67 -19.73 -4.35 11.58
C GLY A 67 -18.52 -4.47 12.51
N VAL A 68 -17.31 -4.75 12.01
CA VAL A 68 -16.08 -4.79 12.83
C VAL A 68 -15.73 -3.38 13.29
N GLN A 69 -15.49 -3.21 14.58
CA GLN A 69 -15.06 -1.92 15.14
C GLN A 69 -13.73 -1.46 14.55
N SER A 70 -13.56 -0.17 14.36
CA SER A 70 -12.36 0.42 13.76
C SER A 70 -11.06 0.03 14.48
N ALA A 71 -11.08 -0.09 15.81
CA ALA A 71 -9.92 -0.50 16.59
C ALA A 71 -9.53 -1.97 16.32
N GLU A 72 -10.49 -2.87 16.15
CA GLU A 72 -10.22 -4.26 15.83
C GLU A 72 -9.66 -4.40 14.40
N ARG A 73 -10.25 -3.70 13.44
CA ARG A 73 -9.72 -3.63 12.07
C ARG A 73 -8.28 -3.12 12.08
N ALA A 74 -7.98 -2.06 12.83
CA ALA A 74 -6.65 -1.51 12.96
C ALA A 74 -5.63 -2.42 13.67
N ARG A 75 -6.05 -3.49 14.34
CA ARG A 75 -5.15 -4.55 14.83
C ARG A 75 -4.84 -5.61 13.77
N ARG A 76 -5.62 -5.66 12.70
CA ARG A 76 -5.48 -6.63 11.61
C ARG A 76 -4.74 -6.08 10.42
N LEU A 77 -4.85 -4.78 10.16
CA LEU A 77 -4.16 -4.11 9.06
C LEU A 77 -3.72 -2.68 9.41
N ALA A 78 -2.57 -2.30 8.90
CA ALA A 78 -2.08 -0.93 8.90
C ALA A 78 -2.23 -0.32 7.51
N VAL A 79 -2.49 0.99 7.45
CA VAL A 79 -2.69 1.71 6.19
C VAL A 79 -1.78 2.92 6.11
N VAL A 80 -1.04 3.01 5.01
CA VAL A 80 -0.37 4.22 4.53
C VAL A 80 -1.25 4.83 3.44
N PRO A 81 -1.97 5.91 3.72
CA PRO A 81 -2.79 6.57 2.70
C PRO A 81 -1.94 7.44 1.78
N GLN A 82 -2.42 7.68 0.56
CA GLN A 82 -1.76 8.58 -0.41
C GLN A 82 -1.58 10.00 0.14
N HIS A 83 -2.57 10.51 0.87
CA HIS A 83 -2.53 11.82 1.51
C HIS A 83 -2.71 11.66 3.03
N PRO A 84 -1.61 11.49 3.78
CA PRO A 84 -1.69 11.34 5.22
C PRO A 84 -2.05 12.65 5.90
N VAL A 85 -2.95 12.59 6.88
CA VAL A 85 -3.21 13.73 7.77
C VAL A 85 -2.15 13.73 8.87
N ILE A 86 -1.36 14.79 8.91
CA ILE A 86 -0.32 15.00 9.91
C ILE A 86 -0.75 16.14 10.82
N PRO A 87 -0.89 15.91 12.13
CA PRO A 87 -1.19 16.98 13.08
C PRO A 87 -0.05 18.00 13.12
N PRO A 88 -0.34 19.31 13.05
CA PRO A 88 0.69 20.34 13.11
C PRO A 88 1.44 20.31 14.45
N GLY A 89 2.74 20.61 14.44
CA GLY A 89 3.55 20.71 15.65
C GLY A 89 3.96 19.38 16.28
N MET A 90 3.63 18.24 15.66
CA MET A 90 4.00 16.91 16.17
C MET A 90 5.44 16.54 15.76
N ASN A 91 6.21 15.96 16.67
CA ASN A 91 7.53 15.42 16.35
C ASN A 91 7.45 14.02 15.73
N VAL A 92 8.56 13.58 15.13
CA VAL A 92 8.68 12.29 14.43
C VAL A 92 8.36 11.11 15.34
N PHE A 93 8.91 11.10 16.55
CA PHE A 93 8.71 10.00 17.50
C PHE A 93 7.24 9.86 17.91
N ASP A 94 6.62 10.97 18.32
CA ASP A 94 5.23 10.96 18.78
C ASP A 94 4.27 10.57 17.66
N TYR A 95 4.51 11.03 16.42
CA TYR A 95 3.70 10.64 15.27
C TYR A 95 3.83 9.14 14.96
N ALA A 96 5.05 8.61 14.95
CA ALA A 96 5.27 7.17 14.72
C ALA A 96 4.61 6.33 15.83
N LEU A 97 4.72 6.77 17.08
CA LEU A 97 4.14 6.11 18.26
C LEU A 97 2.60 6.04 18.19
N LEU A 98 1.92 6.95 17.47
CA LEU A 98 0.48 6.84 17.21
C LEU A 98 0.10 5.51 16.54
N GLY A 99 1.02 4.86 15.83
CA GLY A 99 0.81 3.51 15.29
C GLY A 99 0.41 2.49 16.37
N ARG A 100 0.81 2.70 17.64
CA ARG A 100 0.46 1.80 18.74
C ARG A 100 -0.95 2.00 19.30
N SER A 101 -1.66 3.06 18.90
CA SER A 101 -3.00 3.41 19.41
C SER A 101 -4.01 2.24 19.38
N PRO A 102 -4.09 1.38 18.35
CA PRO A 102 -5.04 0.27 18.34
C PRO A 102 -4.78 -0.81 19.40
N HIS A 103 -3.56 -0.87 19.94
CA HIS A 103 -3.14 -1.84 20.97
C HIS A 103 -3.30 -1.30 22.39
N GLN A 104 -3.64 -0.03 22.54
CA GLN A 104 -3.80 0.65 23.82
C GLN A 104 -5.28 0.73 24.17
N GLY A 105 -5.59 0.59 25.45
CA GLY A 105 -6.95 0.77 25.94
C GLY A 105 -7.40 2.24 25.94
N LEU A 106 -8.54 2.53 26.55
CA LEU A 106 -9.12 3.88 26.66
C LEU A 106 -8.17 4.93 27.28
N ARG A 107 -7.18 4.50 28.05
CA ARG A 107 -6.11 5.36 28.58
C ARG A 107 -4.92 5.25 27.64
N PHE A 108 -4.83 6.13 26.67
CA PHE A 108 -3.69 6.22 25.74
C PHE A 108 -2.37 6.44 26.51
N SER A 109 -1.78 5.35 26.97
CA SER A 109 -0.51 5.35 27.71
C SER A 109 0.43 4.33 27.09
N PRO A 110 1.36 4.78 26.22
CA PRO A 110 2.33 3.90 25.58
C PRO A 110 3.24 3.22 26.60
N SER A 111 3.38 1.90 26.48
CA SER A 111 4.31 1.12 27.30
C SER A 111 5.76 1.34 26.87
N GLU A 112 6.72 0.93 27.73
CA GLU A 112 8.15 0.90 27.37
C GLU A 112 8.43 0.00 26.16
N ARG A 113 7.63 -1.06 25.97
CA ARG A 113 7.70 -1.91 24.77
C ARG A 113 7.30 -1.14 23.52
N ASP A 114 6.21 -0.38 23.57
CA ASP A 114 5.74 0.44 22.44
C ASP A 114 6.79 1.49 22.04
N ARG A 115 7.42 2.13 23.04
CA ARG A 115 8.49 3.12 22.81
C ARG A 115 9.71 2.49 22.15
N ARG A 116 10.19 1.35 22.66
CA ARG A 116 11.34 0.62 22.07
C ARG A 116 11.04 0.20 20.62
N GLN A 117 9.90 -0.41 20.38
CA GLN A 117 9.50 -0.81 19.04
C GLN A 117 9.42 0.38 18.07
N THR A 118 8.95 1.53 18.55
CA THR A 118 8.94 2.76 17.75
C THR A 118 10.35 3.21 17.40
N VAL A 119 11.27 3.20 18.35
CA VAL A 119 12.69 3.56 18.12
C VAL A 119 13.33 2.61 17.09
N GLU A 120 13.12 1.30 17.24
CA GLU A 120 13.66 0.29 16.33
C GLU A 120 13.20 0.51 14.89
N VAL A 121 11.90 0.76 14.68
CA VAL A 121 11.36 1.04 13.35
C VAL A 121 11.91 2.35 12.79
N LEU A 122 12.01 3.41 13.60
CA LEU A 122 12.58 4.67 13.17
C LEU A 122 14.07 4.55 12.80
N GLN A 123 14.84 3.75 13.51
CA GLN A 123 16.24 3.48 13.18
C GLN A 123 16.37 2.74 11.83
N ARG A 124 15.54 1.73 11.58
CA ARG A 124 15.53 0.97 10.31
C ARG A 124 15.17 1.84 9.09
N LEU A 125 14.39 2.89 9.29
CA LEU A 125 14.02 3.87 8.25
C LEU A 125 14.98 5.07 8.20
N GLU A 126 16.14 4.98 8.85
CA GLU A 126 17.13 6.07 8.93
C GLU A 126 16.60 7.38 9.56
N LEU A 127 15.57 7.26 10.39
CA LEU A 127 14.93 8.37 11.09
C LEU A 127 15.40 8.54 12.54
N GLY A 128 16.40 7.75 12.98
CA GLY A 128 16.89 7.79 14.37
C GLY A 128 17.39 9.16 14.83
N GLY A 129 18.06 9.89 13.94
CA GLY A 129 18.51 11.26 14.19
C GLY A 129 17.43 12.34 14.14
N PHE A 130 16.21 12.00 13.74
CA PHE A 130 15.10 12.94 13.53
C PHE A 130 14.01 12.84 14.59
N THR A 131 14.12 11.96 15.56
CA THR A 131 13.06 11.62 16.53
C THR A 131 12.43 12.83 17.22
N ALA A 132 13.23 13.82 17.59
CA ALA A 132 12.78 15.05 18.22
C ALA A 132 12.41 16.18 17.25
N ARG A 133 12.66 16.01 15.93
CA ARG A 133 12.32 17.03 14.93
C ARG A 133 10.81 17.09 14.72
N ASN A 134 10.32 18.31 14.48
CA ASN A 134 8.93 18.53 14.06
C ASN A 134 8.74 18.09 12.61
N LEU A 135 7.64 17.37 12.32
CA LEU A 135 7.32 16.90 10.96
C LEU A 135 7.19 18.03 9.95
N ASP A 136 6.79 19.22 10.39
CA ASP A 136 6.65 20.38 9.51
C ASP A 136 8.01 20.87 8.95
N THR A 137 9.13 20.49 9.59
CA THR A 137 10.48 20.85 9.19
C THR A 137 11.17 19.81 8.30
N LEU A 138 10.50 18.69 8.05
CA LEU A 138 11.04 17.59 7.24
C LEU A 138 10.84 17.84 5.75
N SER A 139 11.74 17.30 4.94
CA SER A 139 11.54 17.16 3.49
C SER A 139 10.34 16.26 3.20
N GLY A 140 9.83 16.30 1.97
CA GLY A 140 8.73 15.41 1.54
C GLY A 140 9.07 13.94 1.72
N GLY A 141 10.30 13.55 1.37
CA GLY A 141 10.79 12.18 1.51
C GLY A 141 10.93 11.73 2.96
N GLU A 142 11.56 12.53 3.83
CA GLU A 142 11.67 12.25 5.26
C GLU A 142 10.27 12.09 5.89
N ARG A 143 9.34 12.98 5.52
CA ARG A 143 7.95 12.93 6.01
C ARG A 143 7.25 11.66 5.57
N GLN A 144 7.42 11.23 4.32
CA GLN A 144 6.83 9.99 3.82
C GLN A 144 7.37 8.76 4.56
N ARG A 145 8.69 8.71 4.82
CA ARG A 145 9.29 7.63 5.63
C ARG A 145 8.71 7.60 7.05
N VAL A 146 8.41 8.74 7.66
CA VAL A 146 7.74 8.79 8.99
C VAL A 146 6.31 8.25 8.92
N VAL A 147 5.58 8.51 7.83
CA VAL A 147 4.24 7.95 7.63
C VAL A 147 4.29 6.43 7.51
N VAL A 148 5.26 5.90 6.76
CA VAL A 148 5.52 4.46 6.68
C VAL A 148 5.92 3.90 8.04
N ALA A 149 6.80 4.59 8.78
CA ALA A 149 7.18 4.20 10.14
C ALA A 149 5.97 4.00 11.06
N ARG A 150 5.03 4.94 11.05
CA ARG A 150 3.80 4.84 11.86
C ARG A 150 3.01 3.58 11.53
N ALA A 151 2.89 3.22 10.25
CA ALA A 151 2.18 2.01 9.83
C ALA A 151 2.93 0.74 10.26
N LEU A 152 4.26 0.72 10.16
CA LEU A 152 5.09 -0.41 10.60
C LEU A 152 5.10 -0.58 12.13
N VAL A 153 5.07 0.52 12.88
CA VAL A 153 4.96 0.53 14.35
C VAL A 153 3.63 -0.06 14.82
N GLN A 154 2.59 0.00 14.00
CA GLN A 154 1.29 -0.61 14.30
C GLN A 154 1.37 -2.13 14.46
N ASP A 155 2.36 -2.80 13.84
CA ASP A 155 2.68 -4.22 14.01
C ASP A 155 1.49 -5.15 13.69
N THR A 156 1.02 -5.07 12.47
CA THR A 156 -0.13 -5.82 11.96
C THR A 156 0.30 -6.86 10.93
N PRO A 157 -0.45 -7.97 10.73
CA PRO A 157 -0.13 -8.99 9.73
C PRO A 157 -0.34 -8.51 8.28
N ILE A 158 -1.08 -7.41 8.08
CA ILE A 158 -1.38 -6.87 6.74
C ILE A 158 -0.98 -5.39 6.70
N LEU A 159 -0.25 -5.01 5.64
CA LEU A 159 0.15 -3.64 5.34
C LEU A 159 -0.47 -3.20 4.02
N VAL A 160 -1.27 -2.14 4.06
CA VAL A 160 -1.92 -1.54 2.89
C VAL A 160 -1.23 -0.21 2.58
N LEU A 161 -0.74 -0.05 1.36
CA LEU A 161 0.06 1.09 0.94
C LEU A 161 -0.58 1.73 -0.30
N ASP A 162 -1.14 2.92 -0.15
CA ASP A 162 -1.70 3.67 -1.29
C ASP A 162 -0.67 4.68 -1.79
N GLU A 163 0.06 4.32 -2.84
CA GLU A 163 1.13 5.10 -3.45
C GLU A 163 2.20 5.57 -2.44
N PRO A 164 2.84 4.65 -1.71
CA PRO A 164 3.71 5.00 -0.58
C PRO A 164 4.96 5.77 -0.97
N THR A 165 5.29 5.84 -2.24
CA THR A 165 6.54 6.40 -2.77
C THR A 165 6.36 7.59 -3.70
N SER A 166 5.13 8.12 -3.85
CA SER A 166 4.79 9.15 -4.86
C SER A 166 5.56 10.47 -4.73
N PHE A 167 6.13 10.79 -3.57
CA PHE A 167 6.85 12.03 -3.30
C PHE A 167 8.33 11.81 -3.02
N LEU A 168 8.84 10.60 -3.29
CA LEU A 168 10.23 10.22 -3.08
C LEU A 168 11.01 10.30 -4.40
N ASP A 169 12.27 10.66 -4.32
CA ASP A 169 13.21 10.40 -5.42
C ASP A 169 13.48 8.89 -5.55
N LEU A 170 14.09 8.48 -6.66
CA LEU A 170 14.28 7.09 -7.01
C LEU A 170 15.03 6.29 -5.93
N GLY A 171 16.07 6.89 -5.32
CA GLY A 171 16.86 6.22 -4.27
C GLY A 171 16.02 5.93 -3.04
N HIS A 172 15.36 6.96 -2.50
CA HIS A 172 14.49 6.79 -1.32
C HIS A 172 13.26 5.91 -1.61
N GLN A 173 12.77 5.88 -2.86
CA GLN A 173 11.72 4.95 -3.29
C GLN A 173 12.15 3.51 -3.08
N LEU A 174 13.31 3.15 -3.61
CA LEU A 174 13.87 1.80 -3.51
C LEU A 174 14.12 1.41 -2.06
N GLU A 175 14.76 2.27 -1.27
CA GLU A 175 15.02 2.04 0.16
C GLU A 175 13.74 1.67 0.94
N VAL A 176 12.65 2.40 0.72
CA VAL A 176 11.36 2.13 1.37
C VAL A 176 10.78 0.79 0.92
N LEU A 177 10.80 0.48 -0.38
CA LEU A 177 10.25 -0.76 -0.91
C LEU A 177 11.09 -1.97 -0.50
N GLU A 178 12.41 -1.87 -0.51
CA GLU A 178 13.35 -2.89 -0.03
C GLU A 178 13.12 -3.20 1.45
N LEU A 179 13.01 -2.17 2.30
CA LEU A 179 12.70 -2.37 3.71
C LEU A 179 11.34 -3.09 3.90
N ILE A 180 10.33 -2.72 3.11
CA ILE A 180 9.03 -3.41 3.18
C ILE A 180 9.18 -4.88 2.74
N ALA A 181 9.99 -5.17 1.72
CA ALA A 181 10.28 -6.53 1.26
C ALA A 181 11.01 -7.35 2.32
N GLU A 182 12.01 -6.77 2.99
CA GLU A 182 12.71 -7.39 4.12
C GLU A 182 11.75 -7.72 5.26
N LEU A 183 10.97 -6.73 5.72
CA LEU A 183 9.99 -6.90 6.79
C LEU A 183 8.91 -7.92 6.44
N ARG A 184 8.49 -7.95 5.17
CA ARG A 184 7.56 -8.97 4.67
C ARG A 184 8.13 -10.36 4.87
N THR A 185 9.38 -10.58 4.50
CA THR A 185 10.06 -11.87 4.64
C THR A 185 10.26 -12.23 6.10
N GLU A 186 10.78 -11.30 6.91
CA GLU A 186 11.06 -11.53 8.33
C GLU A 186 9.80 -11.84 9.17
N ARG A 187 8.68 -11.18 8.86
CA ARG A 187 7.45 -11.22 9.67
C ARG A 187 6.29 -11.93 8.99
N SER A 188 6.49 -12.50 7.80
CA SER A 188 5.43 -13.08 6.96
C SER A 188 4.27 -12.08 6.71
N LEU A 189 4.61 -10.78 6.52
CA LEU A 189 3.62 -9.75 6.26
C LEU A 189 2.93 -9.96 4.91
N THR A 190 1.64 -9.73 4.88
CA THR A 190 0.90 -9.56 3.62
C THR A 190 0.93 -8.10 3.24
N VAL A 191 1.41 -7.78 2.04
CA VAL A 191 1.46 -6.40 1.55
C VAL A 191 0.47 -6.23 0.39
N ILE A 192 -0.33 -5.18 0.44
CA ILE A 192 -1.21 -4.77 -0.65
C ILE A 192 -0.88 -3.33 -0.96
N SER A 193 -0.35 -3.06 -2.14
CA SER A 193 0.08 -1.71 -2.52
C SER A 193 -0.48 -1.27 -3.85
N THR A 194 -0.57 0.04 -4.04
CA THR A 194 -0.67 0.66 -5.36
C THR A 194 0.68 1.28 -5.71
N LEU A 195 1.12 1.09 -6.94
CA LEU A 195 2.32 1.72 -7.49
C LEU A 195 1.99 2.29 -8.87
N HIS A 196 2.70 3.35 -9.27
CA HIS A 196 2.54 3.98 -10.59
C HIS A 196 3.51 3.44 -11.62
N ASP A 197 4.74 3.16 -11.21
CA ASP A 197 5.77 2.64 -12.09
C ASP A 197 5.64 1.13 -12.28
N LEU A 198 5.46 0.70 -13.53
CA LEU A 198 5.22 -0.69 -13.88
C LEU A 198 6.46 -1.57 -13.65
N ALA A 199 7.66 -1.03 -13.91
CA ALA A 199 8.90 -1.77 -13.73
C ALA A 199 9.16 -2.01 -12.24
N THR A 200 9.06 -0.97 -11.41
CA THR A 200 9.14 -1.10 -9.94
C THR A 200 8.06 -2.05 -9.40
N ALA A 201 6.83 -1.93 -9.89
CA ALA A 201 5.75 -2.84 -9.50
C ALA A 201 6.08 -4.30 -9.81
N GLY A 202 6.67 -4.56 -10.99
CA GLY A 202 7.08 -5.89 -11.42
C GLY A 202 8.22 -6.50 -10.61
N GLN A 203 9.11 -5.67 -10.04
CA GLN A 203 10.24 -6.13 -9.23
C GLN A 203 9.83 -6.58 -7.82
N PHE A 204 8.83 -5.92 -7.21
CA PHE A 204 8.45 -6.18 -5.82
C PHE A 204 7.23 -7.08 -5.66
N ALA A 205 6.38 -7.19 -6.69
CA ALA A 205 5.13 -7.93 -6.60
C ALA A 205 5.31 -9.45 -6.76
N ASP A 206 4.72 -10.25 -5.85
CA ASP A 206 4.49 -11.67 -6.15
C ASP A 206 3.29 -11.84 -7.09
N ARG A 207 2.30 -10.97 -6.92
CA ARG A 207 1.07 -10.94 -7.71
C ARG A 207 0.69 -9.50 -8.05
N MET A 208 0.13 -9.33 -9.21
CA MET A 208 -0.36 -8.03 -9.68
C MET A 208 -1.81 -8.11 -10.08
N ALA A 209 -2.51 -6.98 -9.98
CA ALA A 209 -3.88 -6.83 -10.46
C ALA A 209 -4.00 -5.52 -11.24
N VAL A 210 -4.57 -5.57 -12.44
CA VAL A 210 -4.90 -4.38 -13.23
C VAL A 210 -6.33 -3.98 -12.95
N LEU A 211 -6.51 -2.77 -12.48
CA LEU A 211 -7.80 -2.12 -12.29
C LEU A 211 -7.98 -1.05 -13.37
N ASP A 212 -9.10 -1.10 -14.09
CA ASP A 212 -9.46 -0.08 -15.07
C ASP A 212 -10.97 0.13 -15.08
N GLY A 213 -11.43 1.39 -15.11
CA GLY A 213 -12.84 1.74 -15.07
C GLY A 213 -13.62 1.13 -13.89
N GLY A 214 -12.96 0.89 -12.75
CA GLY A 214 -13.57 0.26 -11.56
C GLY A 214 -13.65 -1.26 -11.61
N CYS A 215 -13.20 -1.91 -12.69
CA CYS A 215 -13.24 -3.35 -12.87
C CYS A 215 -11.85 -3.97 -12.79
N LEU A 216 -11.78 -5.19 -12.24
CA LEU A 216 -10.59 -6.03 -12.34
C LEU A 216 -10.46 -6.55 -13.78
N VAL A 217 -9.39 -6.15 -14.46
CA VAL A 217 -9.14 -6.56 -15.86
C VAL A 217 -8.42 -7.90 -15.92
N ILE A 218 -7.35 -8.02 -15.15
CA ILE A 218 -6.50 -9.22 -15.07
C ILE A 218 -5.79 -9.25 -13.72
N HIS A 219 -5.50 -10.41 -13.22
CA HIS A 219 -4.58 -10.62 -12.11
C HIS A 219 -3.71 -11.85 -12.37
N GLY A 220 -2.47 -11.81 -11.92
CA GLY A 220 -1.49 -12.86 -12.18
C GLY A 220 -0.12 -12.54 -11.60
N THR A 221 0.90 -13.25 -12.07
CA THR A 221 2.30 -12.89 -11.84
C THR A 221 2.65 -11.62 -12.62
N PRO A 222 3.74 -10.91 -12.28
CA PRO A 222 4.20 -9.76 -13.06
C PRO A 222 4.31 -10.06 -14.56
N ALA A 223 4.88 -11.19 -14.94
CA ALA A 223 5.05 -11.61 -16.33
C ALA A 223 3.71 -11.86 -17.08
N GLU A 224 2.68 -12.34 -16.38
CA GLU A 224 1.35 -12.53 -16.96
C GLU A 224 0.60 -11.20 -17.14
N VAL A 225 0.87 -10.22 -16.29
CA VAL A 225 0.13 -8.95 -16.23
C VAL A 225 0.81 -7.84 -17.02
N ILE A 226 2.14 -7.71 -16.91
CA ILE A 226 2.92 -6.66 -17.58
C ILE A 226 3.28 -7.16 -19.00
N THR A 227 2.34 -7.02 -19.94
CA THR A 227 2.55 -7.39 -21.33
C THR A 227 2.36 -6.19 -22.26
N PRO A 228 3.02 -6.14 -23.44
CA PRO A 228 2.83 -5.05 -24.40
C PRO A 228 1.37 -4.78 -24.73
N GLY A 229 0.57 -5.85 -24.86
CA GLY A 229 -0.86 -5.74 -25.19
C GLY A 229 -1.68 -5.09 -24.06
N ILE A 230 -1.45 -5.47 -22.81
CA ILE A 230 -2.11 -4.88 -21.64
C ILE A 230 -1.69 -3.42 -21.50
N ILE A 231 -0.40 -3.11 -21.62
CA ILE A 231 0.12 -1.73 -21.52
C ILE A 231 -0.51 -0.85 -22.62
N ALA A 232 -0.51 -1.32 -23.85
CA ALA A 232 -1.09 -0.55 -24.96
C ALA A 232 -2.59 -0.28 -24.75
N ARG A 233 -3.34 -1.28 -24.29
CA ARG A 233 -4.80 -1.20 -24.12
C ARG A 233 -5.22 -0.26 -22.98
N HIS A 234 -4.53 -0.32 -21.83
CA HIS A 234 -4.98 0.38 -20.62
C HIS A 234 -4.23 1.67 -20.33
N TRP A 235 -2.99 1.83 -20.85
CA TRP A 235 -2.24 3.09 -20.71
C TRP A 235 -2.10 3.87 -22.02
N GLY A 236 -2.48 3.27 -23.18
CA GLY A 236 -2.40 3.92 -24.49
C GLY A 236 -0.98 4.18 -24.99
N VAL A 237 0.00 3.42 -24.47
CA VAL A 237 1.41 3.53 -24.83
C VAL A 237 1.94 2.21 -25.38
N HIS A 238 2.90 2.29 -26.32
CA HIS A 238 3.63 1.11 -26.80
C HIS A 238 4.85 0.88 -25.92
N ALA A 239 5.02 -0.32 -25.45
CA ALA A 239 6.18 -0.75 -24.67
C ALA A 239 6.60 -2.16 -25.07
N ASP A 240 7.90 -2.44 -24.94
CA ASP A 240 8.43 -3.80 -24.93
C ASP A 240 8.57 -4.26 -23.49
N THR A 241 8.42 -5.54 -23.27
CA THR A 241 8.58 -6.16 -21.97
C THR A 241 9.49 -7.36 -22.08
N ASP A 242 10.49 -7.45 -21.19
CA ASP A 242 11.37 -8.61 -21.05
C ASP A 242 11.20 -9.19 -19.67
N VAL A 243 11.28 -10.51 -19.56
CA VAL A 243 11.17 -11.24 -18.29
C VAL A 243 12.52 -11.83 -17.96
N ASP A 244 13.10 -11.41 -16.85
CA ASP A 244 14.37 -11.92 -16.38
C ASP A 244 14.25 -13.33 -15.78
N ALA A 245 15.42 -13.99 -15.55
CA ALA A 245 15.47 -15.36 -15.06
C ALA A 245 14.85 -15.53 -13.66
N ASP A 246 14.79 -14.48 -12.86
CA ASP A 246 14.15 -14.43 -11.54
C ASP A 246 12.63 -14.11 -11.60
N GLY A 247 12.09 -13.88 -12.81
CA GLY A 247 10.69 -13.55 -13.05
C GLY A 247 10.36 -12.06 -12.93
N SER A 248 11.35 -11.20 -12.70
CA SER A 248 11.17 -9.75 -12.75
C SER A 248 10.90 -9.28 -14.18
N VAL A 249 10.14 -8.19 -14.31
CA VAL A 249 9.72 -7.67 -15.62
C VAL A 249 10.28 -6.28 -15.84
N THR A 250 11.08 -6.13 -16.89
CA THR A 250 11.52 -4.82 -17.38
C THR A 250 10.55 -4.27 -18.40
N VAL A 251 10.33 -2.95 -18.38
CA VAL A 251 9.41 -2.25 -19.29
C VAL A 251 10.16 -1.13 -19.99
N THR A 252 10.23 -1.20 -21.31
CA THR A 252 10.83 -0.15 -22.15
C THR A 252 9.76 0.56 -22.96
N VAL A 253 9.41 1.78 -22.59
CA VAL A 253 8.40 2.58 -23.29
C VAL A 253 8.97 3.13 -24.61
N ARG A 254 8.27 2.90 -25.71
CA ARG A 254 8.62 3.45 -27.03
C ARG A 254 7.97 4.81 -27.26
N ARG A 255 8.73 5.77 -27.81
CA ARG A 255 8.14 7.02 -28.32
C ARG A 255 7.18 6.71 -29.44
N ARG A 256 6.02 7.40 -29.48
CA ARG A 256 5.20 7.44 -30.69
C ARG A 256 6.04 8.02 -31.83
N GLN A 257 6.31 7.25 -32.85
CA GLN A 257 6.82 7.81 -34.11
C GLN A 257 5.69 8.68 -34.66
N GLN A 258 5.94 9.97 -34.80
CA GLN A 258 5.05 10.84 -35.54
C GLN A 258 5.12 10.39 -37.02
N ALA A 259 4.01 9.90 -37.53
CA ALA A 259 3.85 9.60 -38.96
C ALA A 259 3.67 10.90 -39.74
#